data_f956be04aee18fe22474072b0063a1db
#
_entry.id   f956be04aee18fe22474072b0063a1db
#
_cell.length_a   1.000
_cell.length_b   1.000
_cell.length_c   1.000
_cell.angle_alpha   90.00
_cell.angle_beta   90.00
_cell.angle_gamma   90.00
#
_symmetry.space_group_name_H-M   'P 1'
#
loop_
_entity.id
_entity.type
_entity.pdbx_description
1 polymer ?
#
loop_
_entity_poly.entity_id
_entity_poly.type
_entity_poly.pdbx_seq_one_letter_code
_entity_poly.pdbx_strand_id
1 'polypeptide(L)'
;GAGVPISAIIFGGRRAKCAPLVYQSRDWENGVFIGSTMASETTAAAAGAVGVVRRDPMAMLPFAGYNMADYLGHLVKMGKNLKQTPRFYHVNWFRRDADGNFMWPGFGANARVLAWIVNRQNGCAKARETAIGFVPTYEDIDWDGLEYSKETFEELMTYDPATVAAQPLSEELYEMLPHSLKVEREALLERLS
;
A
#
# COMPACT_ATOMS: atom_id res chain seq x y z
N GLY A 1 -24.78 -9.11 -19.21
CA GLY A 1 -23.73 -8.45 -19.98
C GLY A 1 -22.37 -9.01 -19.63
N ALA A 2 -21.40 -8.89 -20.50
CA ALA A 2 -20.02 -9.25 -20.20
C ALA A 2 -19.49 -8.29 -19.09
N GLY A 3 -18.88 -8.85 -18.06
CA GLY A 3 -18.21 -8.03 -17.04
C GLY A 3 -16.97 -7.32 -17.61
N VAL A 4 -16.39 -6.42 -16.80
CA VAL A 4 -15.11 -5.77 -17.10
C VAL A 4 -14.05 -6.43 -16.25
N PRO A 5 -12.91 -6.89 -16.82
CA PRO A 5 -11.84 -7.47 -16.03
C PRO A 5 -11.19 -6.39 -15.14
N ILE A 6 -10.86 -6.78 -13.90
CA ILE A 6 -10.08 -5.95 -12.98
C ILE A 6 -8.64 -6.47 -13.00
N SER A 7 -7.68 -5.61 -13.30
CA SER A 7 -6.25 -5.98 -13.38
C SER A 7 -5.43 -5.45 -12.20
N ALA A 8 -5.88 -4.37 -11.57
CA ALA A 8 -5.20 -3.76 -10.44
C ALA A 8 -6.21 -3.29 -9.38
N ILE A 9 -5.83 -3.41 -8.11
CA ILE A 9 -6.53 -2.85 -6.96
C ILE A 9 -5.56 -1.88 -6.29
N ILE A 10 -5.96 -0.62 -6.18
CA ILE A 10 -5.14 0.45 -5.61
C ILE A 10 -5.82 0.91 -4.33
N PHE A 11 -5.10 0.92 -3.24
CA PHE A 11 -5.55 1.47 -1.97
C PHE A 11 -4.44 2.29 -1.32
N GLY A 12 -4.76 3.10 -0.34
CA GLY A 12 -3.78 3.90 0.36
C GLY A 12 -4.36 4.70 1.50
N GLY A 13 -3.48 5.24 2.31
CA GLY A 13 -3.82 6.10 3.44
C GLY A 13 -2.84 7.26 3.55
N ARG A 14 -3.19 8.23 4.37
CA ARG A 14 -2.30 9.34 4.69
C ARG A 14 -1.27 8.89 5.71
N ARG A 15 -0.01 8.91 5.34
CA ARG A 15 1.12 8.66 6.23
C ARG A 15 2.18 9.74 5.99
N ALA A 16 2.43 10.56 7.00
CA ALA A 16 3.46 11.60 6.92
C ALA A 16 4.87 10.99 6.93
N LYS A 17 5.03 9.80 7.51
CA LYS A 17 6.31 9.09 7.64
C LYS A 17 6.15 7.61 7.28
N CYS A 18 7.28 6.95 7.02
CA CYS A 18 7.44 5.48 7.02
C CYS A 18 6.70 4.69 5.93
N ALA A 19 6.02 5.34 4.99
CA ALA A 19 5.38 4.66 3.88
C ALA A 19 5.85 5.26 2.55
N PRO A 20 6.34 4.44 1.60
CA PRO A 20 6.77 4.94 0.30
C PRO A 20 5.60 5.44 -0.54
N LEU A 21 5.93 6.22 -1.59
CA LEU A 21 4.96 6.77 -2.54
C LEU A 21 4.06 5.68 -3.14
N VAL A 22 4.67 4.58 -3.55
CA VAL A 22 3.95 3.45 -4.14
C VAL A 22 4.74 2.15 -3.98
N TYR A 23 4.03 1.05 -3.77
CA TYR A 23 4.60 -0.29 -3.92
C TYR A 23 3.53 -1.29 -4.35
N GLN A 24 3.94 -2.30 -5.10
CA GLN A 24 3.14 -3.41 -5.58
C GLN A 24 3.34 -4.60 -4.65
N SER A 25 2.26 -5.32 -4.33
CA SER A 25 2.34 -6.59 -3.60
C SER A 25 3.09 -7.66 -4.39
N ARG A 26 3.63 -8.65 -3.69
CA ARG A 26 4.31 -9.81 -4.29
C ARG A 26 3.33 -10.69 -5.06
N ASP A 27 2.24 -11.01 -4.44
CA ASP A 27 1.15 -11.83 -4.96
C ASP A 27 -0.19 -11.40 -4.37
N TRP A 28 -1.23 -12.20 -4.54
CA TRP A 28 -2.57 -11.92 -4.05
C TRP A 28 -2.65 -11.95 -2.53
N GLU A 29 -2.14 -13.00 -1.87
CA GLU A 29 -2.24 -13.15 -0.41
C GLU A 29 -1.43 -12.05 0.29
N ASN A 30 -0.23 -11.74 -0.21
CA ASN A 30 0.56 -10.60 0.25
C ASN A 30 -0.19 -9.27 0.06
N GLY A 31 -0.90 -9.09 -1.06
CA GLY A 31 -1.73 -7.91 -1.30
C GLY A 31 -2.89 -7.77 -0.30
N VAL A 32 -3.56 -8.88 0.01
CA VAL A 32 -4.61 -8.90 1.06
C VAL A 32 -4.01 -8.57 2.43
N PHE A 33 -2.84 -9.12 2.74
CA PHE A 33 -2.12 -8.82 3.98
C PHE A 33 -1.75 -7.32 4.08
N ILE A 34 -1.14 -6.74 3.05
CA ILE A 34 -0.81 -5.31 3.00
C ILE A 34 -2.07 -4.46 3.21
N GLY A 35 -3.16 -4.78 2.53
CA GLY A 35 -4.44 -4.11 2.71
C GLY A 35 -4.99 -4.23 4.13
N SER A 36 -4.83 -5.40 4.76
CA SER A 36 -5.28 -5.64 6.14
C SER A 36 -4.53 -4.78 7.17
N THR A 37 -3.26 -4.48 6.91
CA THR A 37 -2.39 -3.68 7.80
C THR A 37 -2.44 -2.19 7.50
N MET A 38 -3.25 -1.77 6.54
CA MET A 38 -3.32 -0.37 6.14
C MET A 38 -3.72 0.53 7.30
N ALA A 39 -3.09 1.69 7.36
CA ALA A 39 -3.39 2.72 8.35
C ALA A 39 -3.37 4.11 7.70
N SER A 40 -4.15 5.02 8.27
CA SER A 40 -4.23 6.41 7.82
C SER A 40 -4.21 7.36 9.02
N GLU A 41 -3.52 8.47 8.87
CA GLU A 41 -3.49 9.51 9.90
C GLU A 41 -4.78 10.33 9.89
N THR A 42 -5.25 10.71 11.08
CA THR A 42 -6.42 11.58 11.24
C THR A 42 -6.11 12.99 10.76
N THR A 43 -7.13 13.66 10.23
CA THR A 43 -7.08 15.06 9.80
C THR A 43 -7.80 15.97 10.79
N ALA A 44 -7.60 17.29 10.69
CA ALA A 44 -8.27 18.28 11.51
C ALA A 44 -9.81 18.23 11.42
N ALA A 45 -10.36 17.67 10.35
CA ALA A 45 -11.81 17.49 10.16
C ALA A 45 -12.39 16.33 10.98
N ALA A 46 -11.54 15.38 11.44
CA ALA A 46 -11.96 14.30 12.33
C ALA A 46 -11.95 14.81 13.79
N ALA A 47 -12.95 14.47 14.56
CA ALA A 47 -12.95 14.75 16.00
C ALA A 47 -11.79 13.99 16.66
N GLY A 48 -10.77 14.70 17.15
CA GLY A 48 -9.59 14.12 17.78
C GLY A 48 -8.29 14.85 17.42
N ALA A 49 -7.16 14.30 17.87
CA ALA A 49 -5.85 14.85 17.56
C ALA A 49 -5.46 14.62 16.09
N VAL A 50 -4.86 15.62 15.47
CA VAL A 50 -4.32 15.55 14.10
C VAL A 50 -3.09 14.64 14.08
N GLY A 51 -2.93 13.83 13.03
CA GLY A 51 -1.75 12.99 12.83
C GLY A 51 -1.74 11.69 13.65
N VAL A 52 -2.83 11.35 14.32
CA VAL A 52 -2.96 10.06 15.01
C VAL A 52 -3.18 8.96 13.97
N VAL A 53 -2.35 7.94 14.02
CA VAL A 53 -2.46 6.78 13.12
C VAL A 53 -3.67 5.95 13.51
N ARG A 54 -4.63 5.86 12.61
CA ARG A 54 -5.81 5.01 12.73
C ARG A 54 -5.66 3.79 11.81
N ARG A 55 -5.92 2.63 12.34
CA ARG A 55 -5.99 1.41 11.56
C ARG A 55 -7.27 1.37 10.75
N ASP A 56 -7.13 1.07 9.49
CA ASP A 56 -8.24 1.12 8.54
C ASP A 56 -8.03 0.08 7.42
N PRO A 57 -8.21 -1.21 7.74
CA PRO A 57 -8.04 -2.29 6.79
C PRO A 57 -8.76 -2.00 5.47
N MET A 58 -8.02 -2.06 4.35
CA MET A 58 -8.50 -1.76 2.99
C MET A 58 -9.17 -0.38 2.83
N ALA A 59 -8.97 0.57 3.76
CA ALA A 59 -9.73 1.83 3.87
C ALA A 59 -11.26 1.62 3.97
N MET A 60 -11.71 0.52 4.54
CA MET A 60 -13.11 0.09 4.53
C MET A 60 -13.74 -0.04 5.92
N LEU A 61 -12.95 0.03 6.99
CA LEU A 61 -13.44 -0.28 8.33
C LEU A 61 -14.73 0.46 8.71
N PRO A 62 -14.91 1.77 8.43
CA PRO A 62 -16.15 2.47 8.76
C PRO A 62 -17.37 2.04 7.95
N PHE A 63 -17.14 1.30 6.86
CA PHE A 63 -18.18 0.88 5.91
C PHE A 63 -18.45 -0.63 5.98
N ALA A 64 -17.63 -1.38 6.72
CA ALA A 64 -17.82 -2.81 6.89
C ALA A 64 -18.95 -3.08 7.89
N GLY A 65 -20.04 -3.67 7.43
CA GLY A 65 -21.19 -4.05 8.27
C GLY A 65 -21.03 -5.43 8.95
N TYR A 66 -19.86 -6.05 8.88
CA TYR A 66 -19.54 -7.36 9.46
C TYR A 66 -18.04 -7.45 9.78
N ASN A 67 -17.62 -8.57 10.35
CA ASN A 67 -16.24 -8.74 10.79
C ASN A 67 -15.25 -8.66 9.63
N MET A 68 -14.23 -7.80 9.77
CA MET A 68 -13.20 -7.61 8.74
C MET A 68 -12.39 -8.89 8.47
N ALA A 69 -12.19 -9.76 9.47
CA ALA A 69 -11.48 -11.02 9.25
C ALA A 69 -12.24 -11.95 8.30
N ASP A 70 -13.58 -11.94 8.33
CA ASP A 70 -14.41 -12.70 7.39
C ASP A 70 -14.26 -12.17 5.98
N TYR A 71 -14.23 -10.83 5.82
CA TYR A 71 -13.98 -10.20 4.52
C TYR A 71 -12.59 -10.56 3.96
N LEU A 72 -11.56 -10.46 4.79
CA LEU A 72 -10.19 -10.82 4.40
C LEU A 72 -10.08 -12.31 4.07
N GLY A 73 -10.73 -13.17 4.85
CA GLY A 73 -10.83 -14.60 4.58
C GLY A 73 -11.53 -14.91 3.26
N HIS A 74 -12.56 -14.13 2.90
CA HIS A 74 -13.22 -14.22 1.61
C HIS A 74 -12.25 -13.86 0.46
N LEU A 75 -11.49 -12.76 0.59
CA LEU A 75 -10.50 -12.38 -0.42
C LEU A 75 -9.43 -13.45 -0.62
N VAL A 76 -8.91 -14.06 0.46
CA VAL A 76 -7.96 -15.17 0.37
C VAL A 76 -8.55 -16.33 -0.41
N LYS A 77 -9.82 -16.72 -0.12
CA LYS A 77 -10.52 -17.78 -0.86
C LYS A 77 -10.72 -17.42 -2.33
N MET A 78 -11.05 -16.17 -2.63
CA MET A 78 -11.20 -15.71 -4.03
C MET A 78 -9.90 -15.91 -4.82
N GLY A 79 -8.76 -15.56 -4.26
CA GLY A 79 -7.46 -15.72 -4.93
C GLY A 79 -7.20 -17.17 -5.36
N LYS A 80 -7.61 -18.15 -4.55
CA LYS A 80 -7.47 -19.58 -4.87
C LYS A 80 -8.36 -20.04 -6.03
N ASN A 81 -9.46 -19.34 -6.29
CA ASN A 81 -10.45 -19.72 -7.30
C ASN A 81 -10.30 -18.92 -8.61
N LEU A 82 -9.55 -17.82 -8.61
CA LEU A 82 -9.33 -17.01 -9.79
C LEU A 82 -8.22 -17.61 -10.65
N LYS A 83 -8.43 -17.66 -11.96
CA LYS A 83 -7.38 -18.06 -12.92
C LYS A 83 -6.26 -17.05 -13.01
N GLN A 84 -6.60 -15.79 -12.84
CA GLN A 84 -5.67 -14.65 -12.82
C GLN A 84 -6.16 -13.66 -11.79
N THR A 85 -5.32 -13.36 -10.81
CA THR A 85 -5.64 -12.39 -9.75
C THR A 85 -5.22 -10.99 -10.17
N PRO A 86 -6.01 -9.94 -9.84
CA PRO A 86 -5.53 -8.56 -9.88
C PRO A 86 -4.28 -8.38 -9.01
N ARG A 87 -3.43 -7.43 -9.36
CA ARG A 87 -2.31 -7.02 -8.49
C ARG A 87 -2.75 -5.92 -7.55
N PHE A 88 -2.24 -5.98 -6.33
CA PHE A 88 -2.48 -4.90 -5.36
C PHE A 88 -1.35 -3.88 -5.39
N TYR A 89 -1.74 -2.60 -5.21
CA TYR A 89 -0.82 -1.48 -5.08
C TYR A 89 -1.22 -0.63 -3.87
N HIS A 90 -0.23 -0.29 -3.07
CA HIS A 90 -0.40 0.70 -2.00
C HIS A 90 0.20 2.03 -2.46
N VAL A 91 -0.51 3.13 -2.23
CA VAL A 91 -0.07 4.50 -2.55
C VAL A 91 -0.13 5.39 -1.31
N ASN A 92 0.81 6.32 -1.22
CA ASN A 92 0.85 7.34 -0.17
C ASN A 92 1.27 8.70 -0.75
N TRP A 93 0.31 9.58 -0.99
CA TRP A 93 0.55 10.93 -1.53
C TRP A 93 1.00 11.96 -0.49
N PHE A 94 1.10 11.60 0.80
CA PHE A 94 1.09 12.53 1.91
C PHE A 94 2.36 12.52 2.74
N ARG A 95 3.45 11.91 2.24
CA ARG A 95 4.72 11.92 2.94
C ARG A 95 5.24 13.34 3.09
N ARG A 96 5.83 13.64 4.24
CA ARG A 96 6.39 14.95 4.57
C ARG A 96 7.89 14.84 4.84
N ASP A 97 8.60 15.92 4.48
CA ASP A 97 9.99 16.13 4.83
C ASP A 97 10.15 16.55 6.32
N ALA A 98 11.40 16.85 6.71
CA ALA A 98 11.72 17.29 8.07
C ALA A 98 11.08 18.63 8.45
N ASP A 99 10.83 19.50 7.47
CA ASP A 99 10.19 20.79 7.63
C ASP A 99 8.67 20.73 7.60
N GLY A 100 8.10 19.55 7.35
CA GLY A 100 6.67 19.31 7.31
C GLY A 100 5.99 19.57 5.96
N ASN A 101 6.76 19.85 4.90
CA ASN A 101 6.24 20.03 3.55
C ASN A 101 5.93 18.68 2.90
N PHE A 102 4.96 18.65 1.99
CA PHE A 102 4.71 17.45 1.21
C PHE A 102 5.88 17.18 0.26
N MET A 103 6.43 15.97 0.32
CA MET A 103 7.51 15.54 -0.58
C MET A 103 7.00 15.26 -1.99
N TRP A 104 5.74 14.82 -2.14
CA TRP A 104 5.12 14.55 -3.44
C TRP A 104 4.19 15.72 -3.83
N PRO A 105 4.28 16.24 -5.06
CA PRO A 105 3.47 17.38 -5.48
C PRO A 105 1.96 17.11 -5.49
N GLY A 106 1.57 15.84 -5.69
CA GLY A 106 0.16 15.48 -5.77
C GLY A 106 -0.52 15.89 -7.08
N PHE A 107 -1.84 15.96 -7.06
CA PHE A 107 -2.69 16.37 -8.21
C PHE A 107 -2.27 15.72 -9.54
N GLY A 108 -1.91 16.51 -10.55
CA GLY A 108 -1.49 16.01 -11.86
C GLY A 108 -0.28 15.07 -11.80
N ALA A 109 0.64 15.25 -10.86
CA ALA A 109 1.79 14.37 -10.67
C ALA A 109 1.39 12.94 -10.29
N ASN A 110 0.23 12.73 -9.67
CA ASN A 110 -0.28 11.38 -9.35
C ASN A 110 -0.46 10.52 -10.61
N ALA A 111 -0.75 11.13 -11.76
CA ALA A 111 -0.88 10.41 -13.03
C ALA A 111 0.38 9.65 -13.42
N ARG A 112 1.57 10.12 -13.02
CA ARG A 112 2.86 9.46 -13.27
C ARG A 112 2.96 8.11 -12.56
N VAL A 113 2.51 8.07 -11.31
CA VAL A 113 2.44 6.82 -10.53
C VAL A 113 1.39 5.88 -11.10
N LEU A 114 0.22 6.40 -11.49
CA LEU A 114 -0.82 5.60 -12.16
C LEU A 114 -0.33 5.04 -13.49
N ALA A 115 0.44 5.82 -14.27
CA ALA A 115 1.06 5.35 -15.51
C ALA A 115 2.05 4.21 -15.25
N TRP A 116 2.89 4.30 -14.19
CA TRP A 116 3.75 3.20 -13.79
C TRP A 116 2.94 1.94 -13.45
N ILE A 117 1.85 2.07 -12.67
CA ILE A 117 0.97 0.94 -12.33
C ILE A 117 0.40 0.29 -13.59
N VAL A 118 -0.11 1.07 -14.54
CA VAL A 118 -0.64 0.57 -15.82
C VAL A 118 0.46 -0.14 -16.62
N ASN A 119 1.65 0.45 -16.70
CA ASN A 119 2.79 -0.13 -17.40
C ASN A 119 3.26 -1.44 -16.73
N ARG A 120 3.18 -1.53 -15.39
CA ARG A 120 3.42 -2.80 -14.66
C ARG A 120 2.42 -3.87 -15.06
N GLN A 121 1.14 -3.54 -15.22
CA GLN A 121 0.12 -4.50 -15.68
C GLN A 121 0.39 -5.00 -17.10
N ASN A 122 0.87 -4.12 -17.96
CA ASN A 122 1.19 -4.42 -19.36
C ASN A 122 2.56 -5.08 -19.56
N GLY A 123 3.34 -5.27 -18.48
CA GLY A 123 4.71 -5.83 -18.55
C GLY A 123 5.74 -4.87 -19.15
N CYS A 124 5.43 -3.57 -19.25
CA CYS A 124 6.28 -2.55 -19.87
C CYS A 124 7.16 -1.81 -18.85
N ALA A 125 6.85 -1.83 -17.56
CA ALA A 125 7.65 -1.19 -16.53
C ALA A 125 8.39 -2.21 -15.66
N LYS A 126 9.62 -1.86 -15.26
CA LYS A 126 10.42 -2.60 -14.29
C LYS A 126 10.01 -2.26 -12.86
N ALA A 127 10.56 -2.97 -11.90
CA ALA A 127 10.45 -2.67 -10.49
C ALA A 127 11.63 -3.27 -9.73
N ARG A 128 12.02 -2.60 -8.66
CA ARG A 128 13.00 -3.09 -7.71
C ARG A 128 12.28 -3.84 -6.59
N GLU A 129 12.79 -5.00 -6.24
CA GLU A 129 12.28 -5.78 -5.11
C GLU A 129 12.77 -5.19 -3.79
N THR A 130 11.89 -5.15 -2.79
CA THR A 130 12.16 -4.73 -1.41
C THR A 130 11.50 -5.70 -0.44
N ALA A 131 11.78 -5.58 0.86
CA ALA A 131 11.12 -6.43 1.87
C ALA A 131 9.59 -6.27 1.87
N ILE A 132 9.05 -5.09 1.52
CA ILE A 132 7.61 -4.80 1.53
C ILE A 132 6.90 -5.07 0.20
N GLY A 133 7.64 -5.37 -0.87
CA GLY A 133 7.09 -5.60 -2.22
C GLY A 133 7.95 -4.95 -3.30
N PHE A 134 7.35 -4.68 -4.46
CA PHE A 134 8.03 -4.11 -5.62
C PHE A 134 7.78 -2.61 -5.73
N VAL A 135 8.85 -1.84 -5.92
CA VAL A 135 8.80 -0.37 -6.02
C VAL A 135 9.40 0.09 -7.35
N PRO A 136 8.96 1.26 -7.90
CA PRO A 136 9.65 1.87 -9.03
C PRO A 136 11.04 2.35 -8.63
N THR A 137 11.96 2.38 -9.58
CA THR A 137 13.18 3.20 -9.52
C THR A 137 12.89 4.59 -10.08
N TYR A 138 13.81 5.53 -9.90
CA TYR A 138 13.66 6.88 -10.46
C TYR A 138 13.44 6.84 -11.98
N GLU A 139 14.13 5.96 -12.67
CA GLU A 139 14.09 5.78 -14.12
C GLU A 139 12.79 5.15 -14.64
N ASP A 140 11.97 4.58 -13.76
CA ASP A 140 10.67 4.00 -14.12
C ASP A 140 9.53 5.02 -14.15
N ILE A 141 9.77 6.24 -13.68
CA ILE A 141 8.79 7.34 -13.64
C ILE A 141 9.11 8.34 -14.75
N ASP A 142 8.08 8.79 -15.42
CA ASP A 142 8.20 9.87 -16.39
C ASP A 142 8.27 11.23 -15.66
N TRP A 143 9.38 11.95 -15.83
CA TRP A 143 9.65 13.25 -15.20
C TRP A 143 9.46 14.43 -16.15
N ASP A 144 9.02 14.21 -17.39
CA ASP A 144 8.82 15.31 -18.34
C ASP A 144 7.86 16.37 -17.77
N GLY A 145 8.30 17.64 -17.80
CA GLY A 145 7.56 18.76 -17.23
C GLY A 145 7.47 18.81 -15.70
N LEU A 146 8.22 17.99 -14.97
CA LEU A 146 8.34 18.04 -13.51
C LEU A 146 9.81 17.96 -13.08
N GLU A 147 10.31 19.05 -12.51
CA GLU A 147 11.63 19.05 -11.87
C GLU A 147 11.52 18.34 -10.51
N TYR A 148 12.07 17.12 -10.45
CA TYR A 148 12.08 16.30 -9.23
C TYR A 148 13.40 15.55 -9.15
N SER A 149 14.18 15.75 -8.08
CA SER A 149 15.49 15.13 -8.00
C SER A 149 15.43 13.65 -7.68
N LYS A 150 16.44 12.92 -8.13
CA LYS A 150 16.57 11.50 -7.84
C LYS A 150 16.70 11.25 -6.33
N GLU A 151 17.47 12.09 -5.65
CA GLU A 151 17.70 12.00 -4.20
C GLU A 151 16.39 12.15 -3.42
N THR A 152 15.58 13.16 -3.78
CA THR A 152 14.25 13.37 -3.17
C THR A 152 13.31 12.20 -3.44
N PHE A 153 13.35 11.64 -4.64
CA PHE A 153 12.55 10.47 -4.98
C PHE A 153 12.99 9.24 -4.18
N GLU A 154 14.27 8.98 -4.07
CA GLU A 154 14.79 7.84 -3.31
C GLU A 154 14.45 7.98 -1.82
N GLU A 155 14.53 9.17 -1.25
CA GLU A 155 14.05 9.43 0.11
C GLU A 155 12.55 9.17 0.23
N LEU A 156 11.73 9.64 -0.72
CA LEU A 156 10.29 9.41 -0.76
C LEU A 156 9.94 7.92 -0.83
N MET A 157 10.81 7.11 -1.42
CA MET A 157 10.61 5.66 -1.55
C MET A 157 11.14 4.85 -0.36
N THR A 158 11.76 5.48 0.65
CA THR A 158 12.21 4.78 1.85
C THR A 158 11.05 4.36 2.74
N TYR A 159 11.27 3.35 3.55
CA TYR A 159 10.41 2.94 4.67
C TYR A 159 11.29 2.62 5.88
N ASP A 160 10.71 2.70 7.06
CA ASP A 160 11.38 2.31 8.31
C ASP A 160 11.03 0.85 8.63
N PRO A 161 12.00 -0.09 8.58
CA PRO A 161 11.76 -1.50 8.86
C PRO A 161 11.15 -1.74 10.24
N ALA A 162 11.57 -1.01 11.26
CA ALA A 162 11.05 -1.15 12.61
C ALA A 162 9.56 -0.76 12.69
N THR A 163 9.19 0.35 12.03
CA THR A 163 7.79 0.77 11.96
C THR A 163 6.94 -0.22 11.17
N VAL A 164 7.47 -0.76 10.06
CA VAL A 164 6.76 -1.78 9.26
C VAL A 164 6.57 -3.06 10.07
N ALA A 165 7.59 -3.53 10.77
CA ALA A 165 7.52 -4.71 11.63
C ALA A 165 6.55 -4.52 12.81
N ALA A 166 6.52 -3.31 13.39
CA ALA A 166 5.67 -2.94 14.51
C ALA A 166 4.23 -2.58 14.09
N GLN A 167 3.89 -2.61 12.78
CA GLN A 167 2.52 -2.33 12.36
C GLN A 167 1.56 -3.41 12.91
N PRO A 168 1.01 -3.26 14.11
CA PRO A 168 0.08 -4.25 14.62
C PRO A 168 -1.28 -4.00 13.96
N LEU A 169 -1.87 -5.02 13.44
CA LEU A 169 -3.31 -5.19 13.54
C LEU A 169 -3.69 -5.12 15.02
N SER A 170 -4.90 -4.70 15.37
CA SER A 170 -5.36 -4.94 16.74
C SER A 170 -5.17 -6.43 17.06
N GLU A 171 -4.77 -6.77 18.28
CA GLU A 171 -4.61 -8.17 18.67
C GLU A 171 -5.86 -8.99 18.32
N GLU A 172 -7.03 -8.44 18.60
CA GLU A 172 -8.32 -9.03 18.29
C GLU A 172 -8.47 -9.37 16.79
N LEU A 173 -8.17 -8.44 15.89
CA LEU A 173 -8.25 -8.70 14.45
C LEU A 173 -7.17 -9.70 14.01
N TYR A 174 -5.97 -9.61 14.58
CA TYR A 174 -4.88 -10.52 14.26
C TYR A 174 -5.22 -11.97 14.63
N GLU A 175 -5.83 -12.20 15.79
CA GLU A 175 -6.25 -13.54 16.21
C GLU A 175 -7.27 -14.16 15.25
N MET A 176 -8.15 -13.36 14.71
CA MET A 176 -9.20 -13.80 13.78
C MET A 176 -8.73 -13.93 12.33
N LEU A 177 -7.51 -13.49 11.98
CA LEU A 177 -7.03 -13.56 10.61
C LEU A 177 -6.90 -15.01 10.10
N PRO A 178 -7.14 -15.22 8.80
CA PRO A 178 -6.79 -16.46 8.12
C PRO A 178 -5.32 -16.82 8.35
N HIS A 179 -5.01 -18.10 8.50
CA HIS A 179 -3.66 -18.59 8.74
C HIS A 179 -2.66 -18.11 7.69
N SER A 180 -3.04 -18.08 6.41
CA SER A 180 -2.17 -17.61 5.32
C SER A 180 -1.72 -16.16 5.52
N LEU A 181 -2.54 -15.28 6.10
CA LEU A 181 -2.16 -13.90 6.37
C LEU A 181 -1.22 -13.80 7.59
N LYS A 182 -1.30 -14.73 8.55
CA LYS A 182 -0.32 -14.85 9.63
C LYS A 182 1.05 -15.28 9.09
N VAL A 183 1.07 -16.22 8.14
CA VAL A 183 2.30 -16.63 7.42
C VAL A 183 2.91 -15.46 6.64
N GLU A 184 2.10 -14.63 5.98
CA GLU A 184 2.59 -13.42 5.29
C GLU A 184 3.27 -12.44 6.27
N ARG A 185 2.76 -12.31 7.49
CA ARG A 185 3.41 -11.50 8.52
C ARG A 185 4.78 -12.05 8.91
N GLU A 186 4.87 -13.35 9.15
CA GLU A 186 6.13 -14.03 9.49
C GLU A 186 7.16 -13.85 8.37
N ALA A 187 6.76 -14.08 7.12
CA ALA A 187 7.60 -13.87 5.96
C ALA A 187 8.04 -12.41 5.78
N LEU A 188 7.20 -11.44 6.12
CA LEU A 188 7.58 -10.02 6.14
C LEU A 188 8.66 -9.76 7.19
N LEU A 189 8.51 -10.28 8.41
CA LEU A 189 9.49 -10.10 9.49
C LEU A 189 10.85 -10.71 9.13
N GLU A 190 10.87 -11.87 8.49
CA GLU A 190 12.09 -12.49 7.96
C GLU A 190 12.76 -11.62 6.90
N ARG A 191 12.00 -10.99 5.99
CA ARG A 191 12.56 -10.09 4.96
C ARG A 191 13.07 -8.75 5.53
N LEU A 192 12.62 -8.36 6.71
CA LEU A 192 13.03 -7.11 7.37
C LEU A 192 14.23 -7.29 8.31
N SER A 193 14.56 -8.54 8.69
CA SER A 193 15.72 -8.89 9.53
C SER A 193 17.02 -8.87 8.72
#